data_c11c2e07f3887d05028b421b538437b6
#
_entry.id   c11c2e07f3887d05028b421b538437b6
#
_cell.length_a   1.000
_cell.length_b   1.000
_cell.length_c   1.000
_cell.angle_alpha   90.00
_cell.angle_beta   90.00
_cell.angle_gamma   90.00
#
_symmetry.space_group_name_H-M   'P 1'
#
loop_
_entity.id
_entity.type
_entity.pdbx_description
1 polymer ?
#
loop_
_entity_poly.entity_id
_entity_poly.type
_entity_poly.pdbx_seq_one_letter_code
_entity_poly.pdbx_strand_id
1 'polypeptide(L)'
;MLGLEPLMVAMAELLDGRQLAKDVEDRLQQLVAAGLERAGRPPGLAVLRVGDDPASGVYVANKEKASARVGIASHGAHLPAGSSAATVLAEIQRLNADPAVDGILLQLPLPEGLAEA
;
A
#
# COMPACT_ATOMS: atom_id res chain seq x y z
N MET A 1 -43.91 14.78 2.34
CA MET A 1 -43.71 13.56 1.61
C MET A 1 -42.67 12.65 2.23
N LEU A 2 -43.00 12.06 3.30
CA LEU A 2 -42.04 11.25 4.04
C LEU A 2 -42.05 9.76 3.67
N GLY A 3 -43.08 9.32 2.92
CA GLY A 3 -43.24 7.91 2.63
C GLY A 3 -42.35 7.35 1.54
N LEU A 4 -41.93 8.17 0.56
CA LEU A 4 -41.13 7.70 -0.57
C LEU A 4 -39.64 7.67 -0.26
N GLU A 5 -39.12 8.60 0.55
CA GLU A 5 -37.71 8.67 0.86
C GLU A 5 -37.18 7.43 1.57
N PRO A 6 -37.81 6.92 2.64
CA PRO A 6 -37.34 5.69 3.28
C PRO A 6 -37.40 4.47 2.35
N LEU A 7 -38.41 4.41 1.47
CA LEU A 7 -38.54 3.32 0.53
C LEU A 7 -37.46 3.36 -0.55
N MET A 8 -37.14 4.55 -1.07
CA MET A 8 -36.07 4.74 -2.05
C MET A 8 -34.71 4.38 -1.46
N VAL A 9 -34.44 4.77 -0.23
CA VAL A 9 -33.19 4.42 0.47
C VAL A 9 -33.09 2.90 0.67
N ALA A 10 -34.20 2.24 1.00
CA ALA A 10 -34.25 0.78 1.17
C ALA A 10 -33.99 0.02 -0.13
N MET A 11 -34.34 0.63 -1.29
CA MET A 11 -34.15 0.01 -2.61
C MET A 11 -32.83 0.37 -3.26
N ALA A 12 -32.14 1.39 -2.77
CA ALA A 12 -30.85 1.83 -3.30
C ALA A 12 -29.74 1.44 -2.33
N GLU A 13 -28.75 0.74 -2.84
CA GLU A 13 -27.55 0.42 -2.08
C GLU A 13 -26.53 1.53 -2.24
N LEU A 14 -26.04 2.06 -1.11
CA LEU A 14 -24.99 3.08 -1.13
C LEU A 14 -23.64 2.41 -1.14
N LEU A 15 -22.88 2.62 -2.22
CA LEU A 15 -21.50 2.16 -2.33
C LEU A 15 -20.58 3.26 -1.79
N ASP A 16 -20.27 3.20 -0.49
CA ASP A 16 -19.40 4.14 0.17
C ASP A 16 -17.98 3.57 0.26
N GLY A 17 -17.11 3.99 -0.66
CA GLY A 17 -15.73 3.52 -0.73
C GLY A 17 -14.90 3.89 0.50
N ARG A 18 -15.16 5.03 1.13
CA ARG A 18 -14.45 5.44 2.35
C ARG A 18 -14.80 4.55 3.53
N GLN A 19 -16.08 4.23 3.68
CA GLN A 19 -16.53 3.33 4.74
C GLN A 19 -15.99 1.92 4.53
N LEU A 20 -16.02 1.42 3.30
CA LEU A 20 -15.44 0.13 2.96
C LEU A 20 -13.94 0.08 3.27
N ALA A 21 -13.21 1.11 2.89
CA ALA A 21 -11.78 1.20 3.18
C ALA A 21 -11.50 1.18 4.68
N LYS A 22 -12.30 1.91 5.45
CA LYS A 22 -12.19 1.91 6.92
C LYS A 22 -12.44 0.53 7.50
N ASP A 23 -13.48 -0.15 7.03
CA ASP A 23 -13.85 -1.49 7.51
C ASP A 23 -12.74 -2.50 7.20
N VAL A 24 -12.14 -2.42 6.01
CA VAL A 24 -11.00 -3.26 5.63
C VAL A 24 -9.78 -2.97 6.50
N GLU A 25 -9.46 -1.70 6.74
CA GLU A 25 -8.33 -1.32 7.61
C GLU A 25 -8.55 -1.80 9.05
N ASP A 26 -9.75 -1.63 9.59
CA ASP A 26 -10.08 -2.09 10.95
C ASP A 26 -9.88 -3.60 11.06
N ARG A 27 -10.33 -4.35 10.08
CA ARG A 27 -10.15 -5.80 10.04
C ARG A 27 -8.69 -6.22 9.92
N LEU A 28 -7.93 -5.53 9.04
CA LEU A 28 -6.50 -5.79 8.88
C LEU A 28 -5.74 -5.51 10.17
N GLN A 29 -6.07 -4.43 10.86
CA GLN A 29 -5.44 -4.08 12.14
C GLN A 29 -5.63 -5.20 13.16
N GLN A 30 -6.83 -5.77 13.24
CA GLN A 30 -7.11 -6.89 14.13
C GLN A 30 -6.32 -8.15 13.74
N LEU A 31 -6.27 -8.46 12.44
CA LEU A 31 -5.54 -9.62 11.94
C LEU A 31 -4.04 -9.49 12.17
N VAL A 32 -3.47 -8.31 11.94
CA VAL A 32 -2.05 -8.04 12.20
C VAL A 32 -1.74 -8.16 13.68
N ALA A 33 -2.55 -7.58 14.54
CA ALA A 33 -2.36 -7.68 15.98
C ALA A 33 -2.46 -9.14 16.47
N ALA A 34 -3.42 -9.90 15.97
CA ALA A 34 -3.58 -11.31 16.34
C ALA A 34 -2.42 -12.19 15.87
N GLY A 35 -1.81 -11.85 14.73
CA GLY A 35 -0.69 -12.61 14.17
C GLY A 35 0.68 -12.25 14.74
N LEU A 36 0.79 -11.09 15.40
CA LEU A 36 2.08 -10.54 15.81
C LEU A 36 2.85 -11.47 16.76
N GLU A 37 2.18 -12.00 17.75
CA GLU A 37 2.80 -12.90 18.73
C GLU A 37 3.34 -14.17 18.08
N ARG A 38 2.57 -14.76 17.18
CA ARG A 38 2.96 -15.98 16.46
C ARG A 38 4.07 -15.73 15.45
N ALA A 39 4.00 -14.61 14.73
CA ALA A 39 4.99 -14.26 13.73
C ALA A 39 6.30 -13.73 14.32
N GLY A 40 6.25 -13.17 15.52
CA GLY A 40 7.41 -12.56 16.19
C GLY A 40 7.80 -11.19 15.68
N ARG A 41 7.13 -10.70 14.63
CA ARG A 41 7.32 -9.36 14.06
C ARG A 41 6.09 -8.94 13.26
N PRO A 42 5.90 -7.63 12.99
CA PRO A 42 4.83 -7.20 12.11
C PRO A 42 5.10 -7.59 10.66
N PRO A 43 4.07 -7.67 9.81
CA PRO A 43 4.28 -7.80 8.37
C PRO A 43 5.09 -6.61 7.85
N GLY A 44 5.98 -6.86 6.90
CA GLY A 44 6.82 -5.85 6.28
C GLY A 44 6.45 -5.63 4.82
N LEU A 45 6.12 -4.38 4.45
CA LEU A 45 5.84 -3.98 3.08
C LEU A 45 6.91 -2.98 2.62
N ALA A 46 7.57 -3.31 1.52
CA ALA A 46 8.50 -2.41 0.87
C ALA A 46 7.85 -1.80 -0.37
N VAL A 47 7.69 -0.48 -0.38
CA VAL A 47 7.23 0.27 -1.55
C VAL A 47 8.46 0.93 -2.16
N LEU A 48 8.84 0.48 -3.34
CA LEU A 48 10.01 1.00 -4.06
C LEU A 48 9.54 2.07 -5.05
N ARG A 49 10.08 3.27 -4.89
CA ARG A 49 9.82 4.40 -5.77
C ARG A 49 11.09 4.73 -6.55
N VAL A 50 10.94 4.96 -7.86
CA VAL A 50 12.04 5.37 -8.73
C VAL A 50 11.66 6.71 -9.37
N GLY A 51 12.49 7.73 -9.18
CA GLY A 51 12.26 9.06 -9.72
C GLY A 51 11.43 9.96 -8.81
N ASP A 52 11.03 11.11 -9.35
CA ASP A 52 10.46 12.21 -8.57
C ASP A 52 9.06 12.61 -9.04
N ASP A 53 8.32 11.70 -9.66
CA ASP A 53 6.93 11.96 -10.03
C ASP A 53 6.13 12.39 -8.79
N PRO A 54 5.48 13.58 -8.80
CA PRO A 54 4.78 14.08 -7.61
C PRO A 54 3.63 13.20 -7.16
N ALA A 55 2.90 12.61 -8.10
CA ALA A 55 1.78 11.72 -7.78
C ALA A 55 2.28 10.45 -7.08
N SER A 56 3.39 9.89 -7.55
CA SER A 56 4.03 8.73 -6.91
C SER A 56 4.42 9.02 -5.46
N GLY A 57 4.96 10.20 -5.19
CA GLY A 57 5.30 10.62 -3.84
C GLY A 57 4.10 10.65 -2.91
N VAL A 58 2.97 11.16 -3.38
CA VAL A 58 1.71 11.18 -2.62
C VAL A 58 1.21 9.76 -2.37
N TYR A 59 1.21 8.90 -3.39
CA TYR A 59 0.74 7.52 -3.26
C TYR A 59 1.60 6.72 -2.28
N VAL A 60 2.92 6.86 -2.35
CA VAL A 60 3.82 6.19 -1.41
C VAL A 60 3.57 6.67 0.02
N ALA A 61 3.47 7.98 0.23
CA ALA A 61 3.19 8.53 1.55
C ALA A 61 1.85 8.02 2.11
N ASN A 62 0.81 7.94 1.29
CA ASN A 62 -0.49 7.42 1.70
C ASN A 62 -0.42 5.93 2.06
N LYS A 63 0.34 5.13 1.30
CA LYS A 63 0.54 3.71 1.61
C LYS A 63 1.30 3.52 2.93
N GLU A 64 2.31 4.33 3.19
CA GLU A 64 3.05 4.30 4.45
C GLU A 64 2.17 4.66 5.65
N LYS A 65 1.32 5.67 5.50
CA LYS A 65 0.36 6.06 6.54
C LYS A 65 -0.67 4.97 6.79
N ALA A 66 -1.22 4.38 5.74
CA ALA A 66 -2.17 3.28 5.87
C ALA A 66 -1.53 2.06 6.53
N SER A 67 -0.29 1.73 6.14
CA SER A 67 0.48 0.65 6.75
C SER A 67 0.67 0.88 8.25
N ALA A 68 1.03 2.09 8.65
CA ALA A 68 1.20 2.44 10.06
C ALA A 68 -0.12 2.27 10.85
N ARG A 69 -1.25 2.67 10.25
CA ARG A 69 -2.56 2.53 10.91
C ARG A 69 -2.92 1.08 11.22
N VAL A 70 -2.57 0.16 10.33
CA VAL A 70 -2.91 -1.26 10.51
C VAL A 70 -1.82 -2.10 11.17
N GLY A 71 -0.65 -1.52 11.43
CA GLY A 71 0.45 -2.21 12.11
C GLY A 71 1.43 -2.90 11.17
N ILE A 72 1.42 -2.56 9.88
CA ILE A 72 2.40 -3.05 8.90
C ILE A 72 3.63 -2.15 8.94
N ALA A 73 4.81 -2.77 9.01
CA ALA A 73 6.08 -2.04 8.96
C ALA A 73 6.44 -1.65 7.52
N SER A 74 6.88 -0.42 7.31
CA SER A 74 7.28 0.09 5.99
C SER A 74 8.80 -0.01 5.83
N HIS A 75 9.23 -0.64 4.73
CA HIS A 75 10.65 -0.86 4.40
C HIS A 75 11.00 -0.27 3.02
N GLY A 76 10.34 0.83 2.64
CA GLY A 76 10.47 1.42 1.32
C GLY A 76 11.84 1.99 1.03
N ALA A 77 12.09 2.19 -0.26
CA ALA A 77 13.28 2.86 -0.77
C ALA A 77 12.89 3.81 -1.90
N HIS A 78 13.65 4.88 -2.04
CA HIS A 78 13.49 5.86 -3.11
C HIS A 78 14.78 5.95 -3.90
N LEU A 79 14.75 5.50 -5.15
CA LEU A 79 15.87 5.56 -6.07
C LEU A 79 15.76 6.79 -6.98
N PRO A 80 16.91 7.39 -7.38
CA PRO A 80 16.88 8.54 -8.28
C PRO A 80 16.37 8.18 -9.69
N ALA A 81 15.83 9.19 -10.39
CA ALA A 81 15.25 9.02 -11.72
C ALA A 81 16.21 8.43 -12.75
N GLY A 82 17.50 8.70 -12.61
CA GLY A 82 18.53 8.19 -13.50
C GLY A 82 18.97 6.75 -13.24
N SER A 83 18.33 6.06 -12.31
CA SER A 83 18.70 4.68 -11.98
C SER A 83 18.53 3.75 -13.17
N SER A 84 19.51 2.87 -13.39
CA SER A 84 19.43 1.83 -14.42
C SER A 84 18.48 0.70 -13.99
N ALA A 85 18.04 -0.08 -14.96
CA ALA A 85 17.25 -1.29 -14.68
C ALA A 85 18.02 -2.24 -13.76
N ALA A 86 19.33 -2.37 -13.95
CA ALA A 86 20.17 -3.20 -13.08
C ALA A 86 20.17 -2.73 -11.63
N THR A 87 20.19 -1.41 -11.40
CA THR A 87 20.12 -0.83 -10.06
C THR A 87 18.77 -1.12 -9.40
N VAL A 88 17.67 -0.96 -10.15
CA VAL A 88 16.32 -1.26 -9.64
C VAL A 88 16.19 -2.74 -9.29
N LEU A 89 16.64 -3.61 -10.17
CA LEU A 89 16.61 -5.06 -9.93
C LEU A 89 17.46 -5.47 -8.73
N ALA A 90 18.64 -4.86 -8.55
CA ALA A 90 19.49 -5.12 -7.39
C ALA A 90 18.79 -4.72 -6.09
N GLU A 91 18.07 -3.61 -6.07
CA GLU A 91 17.29 -3.20 -4.90
C GLU A 91 16.14 -4.17 -4.60
N ILE A 92 15.43 -4.63 -5.63
CA ILE A 92 14.39 -5.65 -5.46
C ILE A 92 14.98 -6.94 -4.90
N GLN A 93 16.13 -7.36 -5.39
CA GLN A 93 16.82 -8.55 -4.88
C GLN A 93 17.24 -8.39 -3.42
N ARG A 94 17.74 -7.20 -3.05
CA ARG A 94 18.09 -6.89 -1.67
C ARG A 94 16.86 -6.99 -0.75
N LEU A 95 15.73 -6.45 -1.19
CA LEU A 95 14.47 -6.50 -0.43
C LEU A 95 13.94 -7.95 -0.34
N ASN A 96 14.07 -8.74 -1.41
CA ASN A 96 13.67 -10.15 -1.40
C ASN A 96 14.49 -10.98 -0.41
N ALA A 97 15.72 -10.59 -0.15
CA ALA A 97 16.60 -11.28 0.79
C ALA A 97 16.42 -10.81 2.24
N ASP A 98 15.70 -9.70 2.46
CA ASP A 98 15.47 -9.16 3.80
C ASP A 98 14.39 -9.95 4.53
N PRO A 99 14.71 -10.60 5.67
CA PRO A 99 13.74 -11.40 6.39
C PRO A 99 12.60 -10.58 7.02
N ALA A 100 12.72 -9.27 7.11
CA ALA A 100 11.66 -8.39 7.62
C ALA A 100 10.66 -7.97 6.55
N VAL A 101 10.92 -8.25 5.28
CA VAL A 101 10.08 -7.86 4.14
C VAL A 101 9.27 -9.05 3.65
N ASP A 102 7.95 -8.90 3.66
CA ASP A 102 7.01 -9.93 3.20
C ASP A 102 6.41 -9.62 1.83
N GLY A 103 6.37 -8.36 1.45
CA GLY A 103 5.83 -7.92 0.17
C GLY A 103 6.61 -6.75 -0.40
N ILE A 104 6.69 -6.69 -1.73
CA ILE A 104 7.37 -5.60 -2.45
C ILE A 104 6.41 -5.06 -3.49
N LEU A 105 6.27 -3.74 -3.51
CA LEU A 105 5.49 -3.02 -4.51
C LEU A 105 6.39 -2.03 -5.23
N LEU A 106 6.50 -2.17 -6.55
CA LEU A 106 7.19 -1.18 -7.39
C LEU A 106 6.16 -0.12 -7.80
N GLN A 107 6.30 1.09 -7.28
CA GLN A 107 5.35 2.17 -7.53
C GLN A 107 5.48 2.70 -8.94
N LEU A 108 4.37 2.72 -9.66
CA LEU A 108 4.29 3.34 -10.99
C LEU A 108 3.88 4.82 -10.87
N PRO A 109 4.19 5.66 -11.88
CA PRO A 109 4.96 5.34 -13.07
C PRO A 109 6.46 5.24 -12.83
N LEU A 110 7.14 4.49 -13.68
CA LEU A 110 8.60 4.46 -13.71
C LEU A 110 9.13 5.61 -14.56
N PRO A 111 10.37 6.07 -14.32
CA PRO A 111 10.99 7.06 -15.18
C PRO A 111 11.14 6.56 -16.63
N GLU A 112 11.21 7.50 -17.55
CA GLU A 112 11.48 7.20 -18.95
C GLU A 112 12.77 6.37 -19.09
N GLY A 113 12.72 5.36 -19.94
CA GLY A 113 13.85 4.45 -20.13
C GLY A 113 13.76 3.14 -19.33
N LEU A 114 12.84 3.05 -18.38
CA LEU A 114 12.55 1.80 -17.65
C LEU A 114 11.25 1.20 -18.16
N ALA A 115 11.27 -0.09 -18.50
CA ALA A 115 10.09 -0.80 -18.97
C ALA A 115 9.20 -1.23 -17.79
N GLU A 116 7.91 -0.91 -17.86
CA GLU A 116 6.94 -1.28 -16.82
C GLU A 116 6.42 -2.71 -16.99
N ALA A 117 6.50 -3.25 -18.18
CA ALA A 117 6.03 -4.60 -18.50
C ALA A 117 7.18 -5.61 -18.58
#